data_fa8483e65fe913be703cf504b7163663
#
_entry.id   fa8483e65fe913be703cf504b7163663
#
_cell.length_a   1.000
_cell.length_b   1.000
_cell.length_c   1.000
_cell.angle_alpha   90.00
_cell.angle_beta   90.00
_cell.angle_gamma   90.00
#
_symmetry.space_group_name_H-M   'P 1'
#
loop_
_entity.id
_entity.type
_entity.pdbx_description
1 polymer ?
#
loop_
_entity_poly.entity_id
_entity_poly.type
_entity_poly.pdbx_seq_one_letter_code
_entity_poly.pdbx_strand_id
1 'polypeptide(L)'
;MPSKEVIDLLKKGIGYAKRTRYKEALLYYNKALALDQKYAESWFLRASIYIETNKYDEALLDCDKALSINQNYAEAWSKKALALFHLERYDDAVLAATRASMLNGNDASAWYIKGVCLDELGRSDEAQEAYGRSLELEIILDMHAESKKIRRQ
;
A
#
# COMPACT_ATOMS: atom_id res chain seq x y z
N MET A 1 12.38 -8.79 16.27
CA MET A 1 11.73 -7.57 16.82
C MET A 1 12.66 -6.39 16.62
N PRO A 2 12.18 -5.31 16.06
CA PRO A 2 12.99 -4.09 15.91
C PRO A 2 13.32 -3.49 17.28
N SER A 3 14.46 -2.80 17.39
CA SER A 3 14.83 -2.10 18.62
C SER A 3 13.86 -0.94 18.90
N LYS A 4 13.81 -0.52 20.17
CA LYS A 4 13.03 0.67 20.56
C LYS A 4 13.43 1.90 19.74
N GLU A 5 14.72 2.05 19.47
CA GLU A 5 15.25 3.18 18.67
C GLU A 5 14.70 3.18 17.25
N VAL A 6 14.65 2.01 16.58
CA VAL A 6 14.04 1.87 15.25
C VAL A 6 12.55 2.28 15.28
N ILE A 7 11.81 1.79 16.27
CA ILE A 7 10.39 2.14 16.42
C ILE A 7 10.19 3.65 16.63
N ASP A 8 11.02 4.28 17.47
CA ASP A 8 10.92 5.72 17.75
C ASP A 8 11.26 6.57 16.51
N LEU A 9 12.24 6.15 15.71
CA LEU A 9 12.56 6.79 14.43
C LEU A 9 11.38 6.68 13.44
N LEU A 10 10.77 5.49 13.32
CA LEU A 10 9.63 5.30 12.44
C LEU A 10 8.42 6.15 12.87
N LYS A 11 8.13 6.23 14.17
CA LYS A 11 7.06 7.09 14.70
C LYS A 11 7.28 8.57 14.36
N LYS A 12 8.53 9.07 14.48
CA LYS A 12 8.88 10.43 14.06
C LYS A 12 8.66 10.62 12.57
N GLY A 13 9.12 9.69 11.74
CA GLY A 13 8.91 9.72 10.30
C GLY A 13 7.43 9.76 9.92
N ILE A 14 6.61 8.91 10.55
CA ILE A 14 5.15 8.90 10.36
C ILE A 14 4.52 10.25 10.73
N GLY A 15 4.97 10.86 11.84
CA GLY A 15 4.51 12.19 12.24
C GLY A 15 4.80 13.28 11.20
N TYR A 16 5.97 13.23 10.55
CA TYR A 16 6.29 14.12 9.45
C TYR A 16 5.49 13.81 8.17
N ALA A 17 5.34 12.54 7.84
CA ALA A 17 4.56 12.10 6.68
C ALA A 17 3.09 12.57 6.75
N LYS A 18 2.46 12.47 7.92
CA LYS A 18 1.09 12.97 8.17
C LYS A 18 0.94 14.49 7.94
N ARG A 19 2.04 15.23 8.02
CA ARG A 19 2.09 16.67 7.74
C ARG A 19 2.62 16.98 6.35
N THR A 20 2.67 15.98 5.47
CA THR A 20 3.22 16.08 4.10
C THR A 20 4.68 16.55 4.01
N ARG A 21 5.40 16.44 5.12
CA ARG A 21 6.84 16.78 5.19
C ARG A 21 7.66 15.56 4.79
N TYR A 22 7.59 15.19 3.51
CA TYR A 22 8.15 13.95 3.00
C TYR A 22 9.68 13.86 3.07
N LYS A 23 10.38 14.97 2.91
CA LYS A 23 11.86 14.99 3.06
C LYS A 23 12.31 14.58 4.46
N GLU A 24 11.65 15.12 5.48
CA GLU A 24 11.95 14.78 6.87
C GLU A 24 11.50 13.35 7.20
N ALA A 25 10.35 12.92 6.70
CA ALA A 25 9.91 11.53 6.85
C ALA A 25 10.96 10.56 6.30
N LEU A 26 11.45 10.79 5.08
CA LEU A 26 12.49 9.98 4.44
C LEU A 26 13.79 9.97 5.26
N LEU A 27 14.19 11.10 5.84
CA LEU A 27 15.35 11.17 6.71
C LEU A 27 15.26 10.20 7.88
N TYR A 28 14.10 10.14 8.55
CA TYR A 28 13.87 9.24 9.67
C TYR A 28 13.75 7.78 9.25
N TYR A 29 13.10 7.50 8.13
CA TYR A 29 13.02 6.13 7.60
C TYR A 29 14.39 5.60 7.16
N ASN A 30 15.23 6.45 6.55
CA ASN A 30 16.60 6.09 6.20
C ASN A 30 17.45 5.79 7.44
N LYS A 31 17.29 6.58 8.52
CA LYS A 31 17.96 6.29 9.80
C LYS A 31 17.51 4.96 10.39
N ALA A 32 16.21 4.66 10.37
CA ALA A 32 15.69 3.39 10.83
C ALA A 32 16.24 2.20 10.03
N LEU A 33 16.29 2.33 8.69
CA LEU A 33 16.86 1.32 7.79
C LEU A 33 18.37 1.14 7.95
N ALA A 34 19.10 2.21 8.31
CA ALA A 34 20.52 2.10 8.62
C ALA A 34 20.78 1.27 9.90
N LEU A 35 19.83 1.27 10.83
CA LEU A 35 19.92 0.49 12.06
C LEU A 35 19.40 -0.95 11.90
N ASP A 36 18.31 -1.14 11.17
CA ASP A 36 17.69 -2.44 10.96
C ASP A 36 17.05 -2.56 9.58
N GLN A 37 17.73 -3.25 8.67
CA GLN A 37 17.22 -3.56 7.32
C GLN A 37 16.28 -4.76 7.29
N LYS A 38 16.13 -5.50 8.39
CA LYS A 38 15.28 -6.71 8.45
C LYS A 38 13.85 -6.42 8.91
N TYR A 39 13.54 -5.17 9.20
CA TYR A 39 12.19 -4.78 9.60
C TYR A 39 11.38 -4.29 8.38
N ALA A 40 10.45 -5.13 7.92
CA ALA A 40 9.70 -4.91 6.68
C ALA A 40 8.92 -3.59 6.65
N GLU A 41 8.40 -3.15 7.80
CA GLU A 41 7.62 -1.91 7.91
C GLU A 41 8.45 -0.65 7.54
N SER A 42 9.74 -0.65 7.83
CA SER A 42 10.63 0.47 7.46
C SER A 42 10.68 0.68 5.95
N TRP A 43 10.80 -0.40 5.19
CA TRP A 43 10.77 -0.39 3.73
C TRP A 43 9.40 0.04 3.21
N PHE A 44 8.33 -0.53 3.75
CA PHE A 44 6.96 -0.19 3.38
C PHE A 44 6.62 1.29 3.60
N LEU A 45 7.00 1.85 4.74
CA LEU A 45 6.76 3.26 5.05
C LEU A 45 7.52 4.18 4.07
N ARG A 46 8.75 3.83 3.73
CA ARG A 46 9.53 4.59 2.74
C ARG A 46 8.93 4.46 1.33
N ALA A 47 8.51 3.26 0.93
CA ALA A 47 7.81 3.03 -0.32
C ALA A 47 6.54 3.90 -0.43
N SER A 48 5.79 4.04 0.65
CA SER A 48 4.60 4.88 0.68
C SER A 48 4.92 6.35 0.35
N ILE A 49 6.01 6.90 0.88
CA ILE A 49 6.47 8.26 0.54
C ILE A 49 6.89 8.35 -0.92
N TYR A 50 7.57 7.34 -1.44
CA TYR A 50 7.97 7.32 -2.85
C TYR A 50 6.76 7.30 -3.80
N ILE A 51 5.67 6.62 -3.43
CA ILE A 51 4.41 6.69 -4.17
C ILE A 51 3.82 8.10 -4.13
N GLU A 52 3.72 8.72 -2.96
CA GLU A 52 3.18 10.09 -2.80
C GLU A 52 4.01 11.14 -3.55
N THR A 53 5.27 10.87 -3.80
CA THR A 53 6.19 11.74 -4.54
C THR A 53 6.42 11.30 -5.98
N ASN A 54 5.61 10.37 -6.51
CA ASN A 54 5.66 9.83 -7.87
C ASN A 54 6.99 9.16 -8.26
N LYS A 55 7.71 8.65 -7.27
CA LYS A 55 8.95 7.88 -7.45
C LYS A 55 8.64 6.38 -7.47
N TYR A 56 7.99 5.94 -8.54
CA TYR A 56 7.41 4.60 -8.60
C TYR A 56 8.44 3.48 -8.71
N ASP A 57 9.58 3.71 -9.35
CA ASP A 57 10.67 2.73 -9.42
C ASP A 57 11.28 2.48 -8.04
N GLU A 58 11.54 3.55 -7.27
CA GLU A 58 12.05 3.45 -5.92
C GLU A 58 11.02 2.81 -4.97
N ALA A 59 9.74 3.16 -5.13
CA ALA A 59 8.66 2.53 -4.39
C ALA A 59 8.57 1.03 -4.65
N LEU A 60 8.71 0.61 -5.90
CA LEU A 60 8.70 -0.80 -6.28
C LEU A 60 9.85 -1.58 -5.62
N LEU A 61 11.06 -1.03 -5.66
CA LEU A 61 12.24 -1.63 -5.00
C LEU A 61 12.01 -1.80 -3.49
N ASP A 62 11.46 -0.81 -2.83
CA ASP A 62 11.20 -0.86 -1.39
C ASP A 62 10.06 -1.84 -1.05
N CYS A 63 9.01 -1.91 -1.87
CA CYS A 63 7.97 -2.92 -1.72
C CYS A 63 8.56 -4.33 -1.85
N ASP A 64 9.44 -4.56 -2.84
CA ASP A 64 10.09 -5.86 -3.03
C ASP A 64 10.98 -6.23 -1.84
N LYS A 65 11.67 -5.26 -1.23
CA LYS A 65 12.42 -5.47 0.01
C LYS A 65 11.51 -5.85 1.17
N ALA A 66 10.42 -5.12 1.39
CA ALA A 66 9.44 -5.44 2.43
C ALA A 66 8.86 -6.85 2.24
N LEU A 67 8.50 -7.22 1.01
CA LEU A 67 7.94 -8.52 0.68
C LEU A 67 8.95 -9.67 0.73
N SER A 68 10.23 -9.41 0.51
CA SER A 68 11.29 -10.41 0.71
C SER A 68 11.46 -10.77 2.19
N ILE A 69 11.12 -9.87 3.10
CA ILE A 69 11.16 -10.08 4.55
C ILE A 69 9.85 -10.69 5.04
N ASN A 70 8.70 -10.17 4.57
CA ASN A 70 7.37 -10.67 4.92
C ASN A 70 6.50 -10.80 3.67
N GLN A 71 6.40 -12.00 3.12
CA GLN A 71 5.61 -12.31 1.92
C GLN A 71 4.10 -12.15 2.11
N ASN A 72 3.62 -12.09 3.35
CA ASN A 72 2.20 -11.93 3.68
C ASN A 72 1.84 -10.49 4.10
N TYR A 73 2.67 -9.52 3.74
CA TYR A 73 2.42 -8.10 3.99
C TYR A 73 1.44 -7.55 2.95
N ALA A 74 0.13 -7.65 3.24
CA ALA A 74 -0.94 -7.31 2.30
C ALA A 74 -0.83 -5.87 1.77
N GLU A 75 -0.56 -4.90 2.66
CA GLU A 75 -0.43 -3.49 2.30
C GLU A 75 0.78 -3.23 1.38
N ALA A 76 1.86 -3.99 1.55
CA ALA A 76 3.02 -3.89 0.66
C ALA A 76 2.71 -4.43 -0.74
N TRP A 77 1.91 -5.49 -0.87
CA TRP A 77 1.41 -5.97 -2.15
C TRP A 77 0.50 -4.94 -2.83
N SER A 78 -0.38 -4.29 -2.07
CA SER A 78 -1.26 -3.23 -2.58
C SER A 78 -0.45 -2.03 -3.11
N LYS A 79 0.56 -1.57 -2.35
CA LYS A 79 1.47 -0.51 -2.80
C LYS A 79 2.31 -0.92 -4.00
N LYS A 80 2.76 -2.17 -4.07
CA LYS A 80 3.45 -2.72 -5.24
C LYS A 80 2.57 -2.67 -6.48
N ALA A 81 1.30 -3.08 -6.36
CA ALA A 81 0.35 -3.01 -7.46
C ALA A 81 0.16 -1.58 -7.96
N LEU A 82 0.04 -0.61 -7.06
CA LEU A 82 -0.10 0.80 -7.40
C LEU A 82 1.15 1.35 -8.12
N ALA A 83 2.34 1.02 -7.65
CA ALA A 83 3.59 1.42 -8.31
C ALA A 83 3.69 0.81 -9.71
N LEU A 84 3.38 -0.47 -9.86
CA LEU A 84 3.38 -1.17 -11.15
C LEU A 84 2.35 -0.59 -12.13
N PHE A 85 1.16 -0.23 -11.64
CA PHE A 85 0.15 0.46 -12.45
C PHE A 85 0.70 1.78 -13.03
N HIS A 86 1.30 2.62 -12.21
CA HIS A 86 1.88 3.88 -12.68
C HIS A 86 3.10 3.71 -13.61
N LEU A 87 3.77 2.57 -13.52
CA LEU A 87 4.85 2.17 -14.44
C LEU A 87 4.31 1.48 -15.71
N GLU A 88 2.99 1.44 -15.90
CA GLU A 88 2.31 0.79 -17.02
C GLU A 88 2.61 -0.73 -17.15
N ARG A 89 3.05 -1.35 -16.06
CA ARG A 89 3.30 -2.78 -15.96
C ARG A 89 2.04 -3.51 -15.49
N TYR A 90 1.01 -3.49 -16.34
CA TYR A 90 -0.34 -3.90 -15.96
C TYR A 90 -0.48 -5.37 -15.60
N ASP A 91 0.19 -6.28 -16.31
CA ASP A 91 0.16 -7.72 -15.98
C ASP A 91 0.71 -7.98 -14.58
N ASP A 92 1.86 -7.40 -14.26
CA ASP A 92 2.48 -7.52 -12.94
C ASP A 92 1.62 -6.85 -11.86
N ALA A 93 0.99 -5.72 -12.19
CA ALA A 93 0.08 -5.01 -11.27
C ALA A 93 -1.15 -5.86 -10.93
N VAL A 94 -1.74 -6.55 -11.90
CA VAL A 94 -2.86 -7.49 -11.67
C VAL A 94 -2.44 -8.62 -10.72
N LEU A 95 -1.25 -9.19 -10.90
CA LEU A 95 -0.73 -10.23 -10.01
C LEU A 95 -0.53 -9.71 -8.57
N ALA A 96 0.07 -8.54 -8.42
CA ALA A 96 0.29 -7.93 -7.12
C ALA A 96 -1.02 -7.55 -6.42
N ALA A 97 -1.97 -6.95 -7.14
CA ALA A 97 -3.29 -6.61 -6.61
C ALA A 97 -4.11 -7.84 -6.23
N THR A 98 -4.02 -8.90 -7.02
CA THR A 98 -4.64 -10.19 -6.69
C THR A 98 -4.06 -10.76 -5.40
N ARG A 99 -2.74 -10.72 -5.24
CA ARG A 99 -2.11 -11.18 -4.00
C ARG A 99 -2.54 -10.34 -2.79
N ALA A 100 -2.60 -9.02 -2.93
CA ALA A 100 -3.10 -8.12 -1.89
C ALA A 100 -4.53 -8.46 -1.47
N SER A 101 -5.43 -8.65 -2.43
CA SER A 101 -6.84 -9.00 -2.17
C SER A 101 -7.04 -10.41 -1.60
N MET A 102 -6.15 -11.34 -1.89
CA MET A 102 -6.16 -12.67 -1.26
C MET A 102 -5.73 -12.62 0.20
N LEU A 103 -4.78 -11.75 0.54
CA LEU A 103 -4.30 -11.57 1.92
C LEU A 103 -5.25 -10.70 2.75
N ASN A 104 -5.83 -9.69 2.12
CA ASN A 104 -6.84 -8.82 2.72
C ASN A 104 -8.01 -8.63 1.73
N GLY A 105 -9.03 -9.44 1.83
CA GLY A 105 -10.21 -9.39 0.96
C GLY A 105 -11.03 -8.10 1.07
N ASN A 106 -10.77 -7.28 2.08
CA ASN A 106 -11.45 -6.00 2.33
C ASN A 106 -10.67 -4.79 1.81
N ASP A 107 -9.59 -4.99 1.07
CA ASP A 107 -8.83 -3.92 0.42
C ASP A 107 -9.52 -3.47 -0.88
N ALA A 108 -10.45 -2.51 -0.76
CA ALA A 108 -11.16 -1.94 -1.90
C ALA A 108 -10.19 -1.33 -2.94
N SER A 109 -9.08 -0.74 -2.48
CA SER A 109 -8.04 -0.15 -3.34
C SER A 109 -7.37 -1.21 -4.22
N ALA A 110 -7.03 -2.36 -3.66
CA ALA A 110 -6.43 -3.47 -4.42
C ALA A 110 -7.38 -3.98 -5.51
N TRP A 111 -8.67 -4.13 -5.20
CA TRP A 111 -9.68 -4.51 -6.17
C TRP A 111 -9.85 -3.46 -7.29
N TYR A 112 -9.84 -2.17 -6.94
CA TYR A 112 -9.93 -1.09 -7.91
C TYR A 112 -8.72 -1.07 -8.86
N ILE A 113 -7.50 -1.13 -8.34
CA ILE A 113 -6.27 -1.19 -9.14
C ILE A 113 -6.29 -2.40 -10.07
N LYS A 114 -6.73 -3.57 -9.57
CA LYS A 114 -6.91 -4.76 -10.39
C LYS A 114 -7.85 -4.50 -11.56
N GLY A 115 -9.00 -3.88 -11.31
CA GLY A 115 -9.97 -3.53 -12.35
C GLY A 115 -9.38 -2.61 -13.42
N VAL A 116 -8.72 -1.53 -13.02
CA VAL A 116 -8.10 -0.58 -13.96
C VAL A 116 -7.04 -1.27 -14.81
N CYS A 117 -6.17 -2.08 -14.20
CA CYS A 117 -5.14 -2.79 -14.96
C CYS A 117 -5.73 -3.81 -15.94
N LEU A 118 -6.81 -4.50 -15.54
CA LEU A 118 -7.50 -5.44 -16.43
C LEU A 118 -8.16 -4.74 -17.63
N ASP A 119 -8.72 -3.55 -17.42
CA ASP A 119 -9.25 -2.72 -18.52
C ASP A 119 -8.15 -2.32 -19.50
N GLU A 120 -7.00 -1.86 -19.00
CA GLU A 120 -5.84 -1.51 -19.84
C GLU A 120 -5.33 -2.72 -20.65
N LEU A 121 -5.51 -3.94 -20.14
CA LEU A 121 -5.19 -5.18 -20.83
C LEU A 121 -6.31 -5.68 -21.76
N GLY A 122 -7.42 -4.95 -21.88
CA GLY A 122 -8.58 -5.34 -22.69
C GLY A 122 -9.41 -6.48 -22.10
N ARG A 123 -9.25 -6.81 -20.82
CA ARG A 123 -9.96 -7.87 -20.09
C ARG A 123 -11.17 -7.30 -19.35
N SER A 124 -12.09 -6.70 -20.12
CA SER A 124 -13.17 -5.87 -19.57
C SER A 124 -14.17 -6.63 -18.68
N ASP A 125 -14.48 -7.90 -18.95
CA ASP A 125 -15.40 -8.67 -18.10
C ASP A 125 -14.81 -8.90 -16.70
N GLU A 126 -13.54 -9.25 -16.63
CA GLU A 126 -12.81 -9.41 -15.37
C GLU A 126 -12.61 -8.07 -14.65
N ALA A 127 -12.41 -6.99 -15.40
CA ALA A 127 -12.33 -5.65 -14.84
C ALA A 127 -13.63 -5.24 -14.15
N GLN A 128 -14.77 -5.50 -14.76
CA GLN A 128 -16.09 -5.21 -14.18
C GLN A 128 -16.33 -5.98 -12.87
N GLU A 129 -15.92 -7.24 -12.81
CA GLU A 129 -16.00 -8.02 -11.57
C GLU A 129 -15.15 -7.37 -10.46
N ALA A 130 -13.92 -6.96 -10.78
CA ALA A 130 -13.03 -6.32 -9.83
C ALA A 130 -13.57 -4.96 -9.35
N TYR A 131 -14.11 -4.14 -10.25
CA TYR A 131 -14.77 -2.88 -9.89
C TYR A 131 -16.01 -3.09 -9.02
N GLY A 132 -16.83 -4.09 -9.37
CA GLY A 132 -18.00 -4.45 -8.57
C GLY A 132 -17.62 -4.79 -7.14
N ARG A 133 -16.57 -5.58 -6.96
CA ARG A 133 -16.06 -5.93 -5.63
C ARG A 133 -15.51 -4.72 -4.86
N SER A 134 -14.78 -3.85 -5.52
CA SER A 134 -14.30 -2.60 -4.92
C SER A 134 -15.46 -1.73 -4.41
N LEU A 135 -16.47 -1.53 -5.25
CA LEU A 135 -17.65 -0.72 -4.90
C LEU A 135 -18.45 -1.32 -3.73
N GLU A 136 -18.66 -2.63 -3.70
CA GLU A 136 -19.31 -3.30 -2.57
C GLU A 136 -18.58 -3.03 -1.25
N LEU A 137 -17.26 -3.10 -1.26
CA LEU A 137 -16.44 -2.86 -0.07
C LEU A 137 -16.53 -1.41 0.40
N GLU A 138 -16.54 -0.45 -0.51
CA GLU A 138 -16.70 0.98 -0.17
C GLU A 138 -18.06 1.25 0.47
N ILE A 139 -19.14 0.70 -0.09
CA ILE A 139 -20.50 0.82 0.47
C ILE A 139 -20.56 0.24 1.89
N ILE A 140 -19.96 -0.94 2.11
CA ILE A 140 -19.93 -1.57 3.45
C ILE A 140 -19.17 -0.71 4.45
N LEU A 141 -18.05 -0.12 4.05
CA LEU A 141 -17.26 0.77 4.90
C LEU A 141 -18.04 2.03 5.28
N ASP A 142 -18.74 2.65 4.34
CA ASP A 142 -19.58 3.82 4.59
C ASP A 142 -20.73 3.52 5.53
N MET A 143 -21.44 2.41 5.33
CA MET A 143 -22.51 1.95 6.24
C MET A 143 -22.01 1.73 7.67
N HIS A 144 -20.82 1.14 7.84
CA HIS A 144 -20.20 0.95 9.15
C HIS A 144 -19.82 2.28 9.80
N ALA A 145 -19.31 3.25 9.01
CA ALA A 145 -18.94 4.57 9.51
C ALA A 145 -20.17 5.34 10.00
N GLU A 146 -21.28 5.29 9.26
CA GLU A 146 -22.55 5.89 9.66
C GLU A 146 -23.14 5.26 10.92
N SER A 147 -23.14 3.92 10.99
CA SER A 147 -23.61 3.18 12.16
C SER A 147 -22.82 3.54 13.43
N LYS A 148 -21.51 3.78 13.33
CA LYS A 148 -20.67 4.24 14.45
C LYS A 148 -21.00 5.68 14.87
N LYS A 149 -21.35 6.57 13.92
CA LYS A 149 -21.77 7.95 14.25
C LYS A 149 -23.07 7.97 15.03
N ILE A 150 -24.06 7.16 14.62
CA ILE A 150 -25.38 7.06 15.27
C ILE A 150 -25.23 6.55 16.71
N ARG A 151 -24.37 5.55 16.96
CA ARG A 151 -24.16 4.98 18.31
C ARG A 151 -23.45 5.92 19.30
N ARG A 152 -22.83 7.01 18.81
CA ARG A 152 -22.11 8.00 19.62
C ARG A 152 -22.94 9.23 19.97
N GLN A 153 -24.15 9.32 19.40
CA GLN A 153 -25.15 10.34 19.73
C GLN A 153 -26.13 9.81 20.78
#